data_9a7d7cb323a591b04643e37f4a32c1ec
#
_entry.id   9a7d7cb323a591b04643e37f4a32c1ec
#
_cell.length_a   1.000
_cell.length_b   1.000
_cell.length_c   1.000
_cell.angle_alpha   90.00
_cell.angle_beta   90.00
_cell.angle_gamma   90.00
#
_symmetry.space_group_name_H-M   'P 1'
#
loop_
_entity.id
_entity.type
_entity.pdbx_description
1 polymer ?
#
loop_
_entity_poly.entity_id
_entity_poly.type
_entity_poly.pdbx_seq_one_letter_code
_entity_poly.pdbx_strand_id
1 'polypeptide(L)'
;IRDSVYGAPNPCIADFDGDGDPDLICGEFVDGLTWFENVGTRTEPRFAAGRPLANKHGEIRLHLEMIVPVVSDFDGDGHPDLIVGDEDGRVAWVRHTGKVKKGMPQFESPVYFTQQADPVKFGALSTPCAFDWDGDGKQDIIAGNSAGEIAFIRNLSGGENPVWDAPRLFTVNGRPIRIQAGENGSIQGPAERKWGYTVLSVADWDGDGLPDIIVNSIWGKIEWFRNLGGKDGLRLAPAQPVRVAWEGEAPKPAWNWWTPEPGTLVTQWRTTPVAMDWNGDGLTDLIVLDQEGYLAYYERFRTPEGELLLRPGRRIFHGTNCSLYNSRSGVADASEGLLRLNDGIGGQSGRRKICFTDWDGDGRLDLIVDSQNACWFRNVREERGEVWYEYMGNVSERILAGHTTCPTPIDWRGDSTPELLLGAEDGHFYRMANQQKQAR
;
A
#
# COMPACT_ATOMS: atom_id res chain seq x y z
N ILE A 1 18.90 -2.34 -29.81
CA ILE A 1 18.81 -1.47 -28.59
C ILE A 1 18.45 -2.35 -27.42
N ARG A 2 19.13 -2.14 -26.33
CA ARG A 2 18.81 -2.73 -25.04
C ARG A 2 18.78 -1.58 -24.03
N ASP A 3 17.59 -1.21 -23.59
CA ASP A 3 17.37 -0.03 -22.81
C ASP A 3 17.70 -0.27 -21.33
N SER A 4 16.85 -0.93 -20.58
CA SER A 4 17.06 -1.09 -19.17
C SER A 4 17.56 -2.48 -18.79
N VAL A 5 18.16 -2.57 -17.61
CA VAL A 5 18.59 -3.85 -17.01
C VAL A 5 17.38 -4.71 -16.63
N TYR A 6 16.24 -4.06 -16.34
CA TYR A 6 15.02 -4.71 -15.83
C TYR A 6 13.98 -5.01 -16.90
N GLY A 7 14.17 -4.50 -18.15
CA GLY A 7 13.24 -4.69 -19.24
C GLY A 7 12.03 -3.73 -19.22
N ALA A 8 10.96 -4.12 -19.92
CA ALA A 8 9.75 -3.33 -20.10
C ALA A 8 9.99 -1.92 -20.68
N PRO A 9 10.75 -1.78 -21.79
CA PRO A 9 10.95 -0.47 -22.42
C PRO A 9 9.64 0.01 -23.04
N ASN A 10 9.33 1.30 -22.81
CA ASN A 10 8.19 1.98 -23.41
C ASN A 10 8.73 3.07 -24.36
N PRO A 11 8.97 2.77 -25.65
CA PRO A 11 9.57 3.71 -26.56
C PRO A 11 8.56 4.71 -27.12
N CYS A 12 8.99 5.97 -27.25
CA CYS A 12 8.33 6.97 -28.10
C CYS A 12 9.36 7.54 -29.10
N ILE A 13 8.87 8.07 -30.22
CA ILE A 13 9.68 8.46 -31.37
C ILE A 13 9.38 9.90 -31.76
N ALA A 14 10.41 10.73 -31.88
CA ALA A 14 10.36 12.06 -32.52
C ALA A 14 11.79 12.52 -32.85
N ASP A 15 11.91 13.56 -33.65
CA ASP A 15 13.13 14.31 -33.84
C ASP A 15 13.33 15.23 -32.64
N PHE A 16 14.06 14.73 -31.63
CA PHE A 16 14.24 15.45 -30.35
C PHE A 16 15.43 16.42 -30.39
N ASP A 17 16.39 16.26 -31.28
CA ASP A 17 17.54 17.14 -31.37
C ASP A 17 17.50 18.10 -32.57
N GLY A 18 16.51 17.94 -33.44
CA GLY A 18 16.24 18.85 -34.55
C GLY A 18 17.14 18.64 -35.78
N ASP A 19 17.70 17.44 -35.92
CA ASP A 19 18.57 17.11 -37.05
C ASP A 19 17.82 16.56 -38.27
N GLY A 20 16.52 16.30 -38.14
CA GLY A 20 15.60 15.81 -39.18
C GLY A 20 15.37 14.30 -39.15
N ASP A 21 16.07 13.57 -38.32
CA ASP A 21 15.95 12.12 -38.17
C ASP A 21 15.24 11.76 -36.84
N PRO A 22 14.34 10.76 -36.82
CA PRO A 22 13.64 10.41 -35.59
C PRO A 22 14.54 9.64 -34.61
N ASP A 23 14.60 10.12 -33.40
CA ASP A 23 15.22 9.50 -32.23
C ASP A 23 14.26 8.63 -31.44
N LEU A 24 14.77 7.95 -30.41
CA LEU A 24 13.97 7.24 -29.42
C LEU A 24 14.15 7.84 -28.02
N ILE A 25 13.06 8.00 -27.30
CA ILE A 25 13.07 8.09 -25.84
C ILE A 25 12.32 6.91 -25.29
N CYS A 26 12.95 6.19 -24.37
CA CYS A 26 12.33 5.06 -23.68
C CYS A 26 12.06 5.43 -22.23
N GLY A 27 10.82 5.15 -21.78
CA GLY A 27 10.53 4.98 -20.37
C GLY A 27 10.94 3.58 -19.94
N GLU A 28 11.27 3.42 -18.68
CA GLU A 28 11.81 2.19 -18.12
C GLU A 28 10.91 1.65 -17.01
N PHE A 29 11.17 0.42 -16.57
CA PHE A 29 10.57 -0.12 -15.36
C PHE A 29 10.93 0.74 -14.14
N VAL A 30 12.11 1.36 -14.14
CA VAL A 30 12.50 2.36 -13.15
C VAL A 30 12.01 3.78 -13.53
N ASP A 31 12.35 4.77 -12.75
CA ASP A 31 11.82 6.14 -12.76
C ASP A 31 12.46 7.10 -13.77
N GLY A 32 13.31 6.60 -14.65
CA GLY A 32 14.09 7.38 -15.59
C GLY A 32 13.58 7.34 -17.03
N LEU A 33 14.12 8.24 -17.83
CA LEU A 33 13.91 8.32 -19.26
C LEU A 33 15.27 8.25 -19.96
N THR A 34 15.42 7.35 -20.94
CA THR A 34 16.67 7.17 -21.70
C THR A 34 16.47 7.56 -23.15
N TRP A 35 17.33 8.45 -23.65
CA TRP A 35 17.35 8.88 -25.04
C TRP A 35 18.42 8.14 -25.84
N PHE A 36 18.03 7.75 -27.06
CA PHE A 36 18.88 7.10 -28.06
C PHE A 36 18.86 7.94 -29.33
N GLU A 37 19.98 8.61 -29.59
CA GLU A 37 20.21 9.43 -30.79
C GLU A 37 20.25 8.53 -32.04
N ASN A 38 19.54 8.91 -33.09
CA ASN A 38 19.65 8.29 -34.38
C ASN A 38 20.85 8.88 -35.16
N VAL A 39 21.97 8.21 -35.14
CA VAL A 39 23.18 8.58 -35.90
C VAL A 39 23.19 8.03 -37.32
N GLY A 40 22.08 7.53 -37.79
CA GLY A 40 21.88 7.01 -39.16
C GLY A 40 21.16 8.00 -40.05
N THR A 41 20.06 7.57 -40.61
CA THR A 41 19.15 8.40 -41.40
C THR A 41 17.71 8.01 -41.08
N ARG A 42 16.76 8.81 -41.51
CA ARG A 42 15.32 8.54 -41.33
C ARG A 42 14.90 7.19 -41.93
N THR A 43 15.54 6.73 -43.02
CA THR A 43 15.22 5.48 -43.72
C THR A 43 16.12 4.31 -43.34
N GLU A 44 17.30 4.59 -42.79
CA GLU A 44 18.25 3.60 -42.30
C GLU A 44 18.72 3.99 -40.90
N PRO A 45 17.85 3.90 -39.87
CA PRO A 45 18.16 4.37 -38.53
C PRO A 45 19.25 3.50 -37.89
N ARG A 46 20.20 4.17 -37.24
CA ARG A 46 21.23 3.56 -36.40
C ARG A 46 21.32 4.35 -35.10
N PHE A 47 21.05 3.71 -33.99
CA PHE A 47 20.99 4.39 -32.70
C PHE A 47 22.32 4.30 -31.96
N ALA A 48 22.75 5.42 -31.40
CA ALA A 48 23.85 5.49 -30.46
C ALA A 48 23.50 4.79 -29.13
N ALA A 49 24.47 4.66 -28.24
CA ALA A 49 24.23 4.18 -26.89
C ALA A 49 23.27 5.11 -26.14
N GLY A 50 22.32 4.50 -25.40
CA GLY A 50 21.36 5.26 -24.61
C GLY A 50 22.02 6.17 -23.58
N ARG A 51 21.46 7.36 -23.40
CA ARG A 51 21.89 8.36 -22.43
C ARG A 51 20.69 8.77 -21.57
N PRO A 52 20.78 8.71 -20.22
CA PRO A 52 19.71 9.22 -19.37
C PRO A 52 19.40 10.69 -19.66
N LEU A 53 18.13 11.04 -19.78
CA LEU A 53 17.74 12.44 -19.91
C LEU A 53 18.09 13.20 -18.64
N ALA A 54 18.70 14.36 -18.82
CA ALA A 54 19.16 15.21 -17.70
C ALA A 54 18.93 16.69 -18.00
N ASN A 55 18.76 17.47 -16.95
CA ASN A 55 18.70 18.93 -16.99
C ASN A 55 19.70 19.57 -16.02
N LYS A 56 19.56 20.85 -15.73
CA LYS A 56 20.45 21.59 -14.80
C LYS A 56 20.39 21.07 -13.34
N HIS A 57 19.38 20.28 -13.00
CA HIS A 57 19.19 19.72 -11.66
C HIS A 57 19.66 18.27 -11.54
N GLY A 58 20.13 17.64 -12.61
CA GLY A 58 20.57 16.25 -12.68
C GLY A 58 19.73 15.44 -13.66
N GLU A 59 19.72 14.12 -13.50
CA GLU A 59 18.89 13.24 -14.29
C GLU A 59 17.40 13.50 -14.02
N ILE A 60 16.58 13.44 -15.08
CA ILE A 60 15.14 13.60 -14.99
C ILE A 60 14.56 12.32 -14.42
N ARG A 61 13.90 12.44 -13.28
CA ARG A 61 13.28 11.33 -12.55
C ARG A 61 11.82 11.60 -12.28
N LEU A 62 10.97 10.61 -12.50
CA LEU A 62 9.57 10.65 -12.16
C LEU A 62 9.35 10.26 -10.69
N HIS A 63 8.14 10.49 -10.20
CA HIS A 63 7.81 10.29 -8.80
C HIS A 63 7.79 8.81 -8.42
N LEU A 64 7.26 7.96 -9.31
CA LEU A 64 7.22 6.51 -9.17
C LEU A 64 7.85 5.84 -10.39
N GLU A 65 7.71 4.55 -10.52
CA GLU A 65 8.32 3.66 -11.51
C GLU A 65 7.32 3.25 -12.60
N MET A 66 7.71 2.36 -13.51
CA MET A 66 6.92 1.90 -14.67
C MET A 66 6.47 3.03 -15.59
N ILE A 67 7.45 3.78 -16.09
CA ILE A 67 7.26 5.03 -16.82
C ILE A 67 6.83 4.78 -18.27
N VAL A 68 5.78 5.49 -18.70
CA VAL A 68 5.25 5.42 -20.08
C VAL A 68 5.22 6.82 -20.69
N PRO A 69 6.23 7.20 -21.52
CA PRO A 69 6.22 8.49 -22.23
C PRO A 69 5.40 8.44 -23.52
N VAL A 70 4.71 9.52 -23.81
CA VAL A 70 4.03 9.79 -25.07
C VAL A 70 4.48 11.14 -25.60
N VAL A 71 4.78 11.24 -26.88
CA VAL A 71 5.21 12.48 -27.54
C VAL A 71 4.01 13.37 -27.85
N SER A 72 4.10 14.65 -27.51
CA SER A 72 3.12 15.68 -27.89
C SER A 72 3.81 17.05 -27.88
N ASP A 73 3.54 17.89 -28.87
CA ASP A 73 3.80 19.34 -28.76
C ASP A 73 2.66 19.94 -27.92
N PHE A 74 2.83 19.88 -26.58
CA PHE A 74 1.75 20.15 -25.64
C PHE A 74 1.47 21.65 -25.47
N ASP A 75 2.51 22.49 -25.55
CA ASP A 75 2.36 23.95 -25.44
C ASP A 75 2.30 24.68 -26.80
N GLY A 76 2.41 23.94 -27.90
CA GLY A 76 2.32 24.47 -29.26
C GLY A 76 3.55 25.27 -29.69
N ASP A 77 4.71 25.03 -29.10
CA ASP A 77 5.95 25.75 -29.42
C ASP A 77 6.75 25.12 -30.58
N GLY A 78 6.26 24.04 -31.16
CA GLY A 78 6.85 23.33 -32.30
C GLY A 78 7.91 22.29 -31.89
N HIS A 79 8.13 22.07 -30.60
CA HIS A 79 9.07 21.06 -30.10
C HIS A 79 8.35 19.85 -29.48
N PRO A 80 8.91 18.64 -29.62
CA PRO A 80 8.26 17.43 -29.09
C PRO A 80 8.45 17.32 -27.57
N ASP A 81 7.40 17.60 -26.80
CA ASP A 81 7.34 17.35 -25.37
C ASP A 81 7.06 15.89 -25.05
N LEU A 82 7.14 15.53 -23.77
CA LEU A 82 6.72 14.23 -23.26
C LEU A 82 5.57 14.40 -22.26
N ILE A 83 4.53 13.64 -22.47
CA ILE A 83 3.48 13.38 -21.48
C ILE A 83 3.78 12.00 -20.91
N VAL A 84 4.01 11.91 -19.60
CA VAL A 84 4.58 10.70 -18.98
C VAL A 84 3.65 10.22 -17.86
N GLY A 85 3.15 8.98 -18.00
CA GLY A 85 2.43 8.27 -16.94
C GLY A 85 3.36 7.44 -16.06
N ASP A 86 2.97 7.23 -14.81
CA ASP A 86 3.61 6.31 -13.87
C ASP A 86 2.60 5.29 -13.28
N GLU A 87 3.09 4.34 -12.48
CA GLU A 87 2.25 3.27 -11.91
C GLU A 87 1.16 3.79 -10.97
N ASP A 88 1.36 4.90 -10.28
CA ASP A 88 0.32 5.53 -9.43
C ASP A 88 -0.83 6.15 -10.25
N GLY A 89 -0.71 6.10 -11.60
CA GLY A 89 -1.65 6.76 -12.50
C GLY A 89 -1.51 8.27 -12.52
N ARG A 90 -0.38 8.81 -12.04
CA ARG A 90 -0.05 10.22 -12.19
C ARG A 90 0.43 10.47 -13.61
N VAL A 91 0.12 11.65 -14.11
CA VAL A 91 0.57 12.09 -15.43
C VAL A 91 1.35 13.38 -15.27
N ALA A 92 2.54 13.43 -15.86
CA ALA A 92 3.41 14.60 -15.83
C ALA A 92 3.70 15.11 -17.25
N TRP A 93 3.85 16.40 -17.39
CA TRP A 93 4.44 17.06 -18.55
C TRP A 93 5.92 17.27 -18.33
N VAL A 94 6.74 16.81 -19.25
CA VAL A 94 8.18 17.01 -19.32
C VAL A 94 8.47 17.85 -20.56
N ARG A 95 8.52 19.16 -20.39
CA ARG A 95 8.63 20.15 -21.46
C ARG A 95 9.99 20.07 -22.16
N HIS A 96 9.99 20.00 -23.49
CA HIS A 96 11.19 20.22 -24.29
C HIS A 96 11.50 21.70 -24.40
N THR A 97 12.77 22.10 -24.26
CA THR A 97 13.17 23.53 -24.26
C THR A 97 13.51 24.09 -25.64
N GLY A 98 13.42 23.30 -26.70
CA GLY A 98 13.90 23.62 -28.02
C GLY A 98 15.40 23.73 -28.13
N LYS A 99 16.17 23.29 -27.13
CA LYS A 99 17.64 23.44 -27.07
C LYS A 99 18.31 22.07 -27.04
N VAL A 100 19.44 21.99 -27.71
CA VAL A 100 20.37 20.86 -27.65
C VAL A 100 21.67 21.30 -26.99
N LYS A 101 22.13 20.57 -26.00
CA LYS A 101 23.37 20.86 -25.29
C LYS A 101 24.27 19.65 -25.27
N LYS A 102 25.49 19.78 -25.83
CA LYS A 102 26.41 18.64 -25.95
C LYS A 102 25.80 17.45 -26.68
N GLY A 103 25.03 17.71 -27.75
CA GLY A 103 24.33 16.70 -28.52
C GLY A 103 23.24 15.96 -27.73
N MET A 104 22.59 16.60 -26.75
CA MET A 104 21.47 16.01 -26.01
C MET A 104 20.32 17.02 -25.94
N PRO A 105 19.08 16.61 -26.29
CA PRO A 105 17.91 17.48 -26.15
C PRO A 105 17.70 17.84 -24.68
N GLN A 106 17.28 19.09 -24.45
CA GLN A 106 17.12 19.62 -23.09
C GLN A 106 15.66 19.70 -22.71
N PHE A 107 15.31 19.07 -21.62
CA PHE A 107 13.97 19.07 -21.05
C PHE A 107 13.93 19.77 -19.68
N GLU A 108 12.78 20.29 -19.31
CA GLU A 108 12.52 20.80 -17.98
C GLU A 108 12.24 19.64 -17.00
N SER A 109 12.15 19.94 -15.70
CA SER A 109 11.72 18.97 -14.70
C SER A 109 10.24 18.62 -14.87
N PRO A 110 9.82 17.39 -14.54
CA PRO A 110 8.42 16.98 -14.65
C PRO A 110 7.47 17.89 -13.87
N VAL A 111 6.38 18.30 -14.50
CA VAL A 111 5.26 19.04 -13.88
C VAL A 111 4.04 18.12 -13.89
N TYR A 112 3.59 17.70 -12.72
CA TYR A 112 2.43 16.82 -12.61
C TYR A 112 1.13 17.57 -12.85
N PHE A 113 0.25 16.98 -13.66
CA PHE A 113 -1.10 17.48 -13.84
C PHE A 113 -1.92 17.26 -12.58
N THR A 114 -2.81 18.21 -12.32
CA THR A 114 -3.83 18.10 -11.29
C THR A 114 -5.18 17.90 -11.94
N GLN A 115 -6.03 17.06 -11.37
CA GLN A 115 -7.40 16.90 -11.83
C GLN A 115 -8.39 17.24 -10.72
N GLN A 116 -9.52 17.78 -11.09
CA GLN A 116 -10.71 17.77 -10.25
C GLN A 116 -11.39 16.41 -10.48
N ALA A 117 -11.36 15.55 -9.47
CA ALA A 117 -11.90 14.19 -9.57
C ALA A 117 -13.14 14.02 -8.71
N ASP A 118 -14.21 13.46 -9.29
CA ASP A 118 -15.39 13.06 -8.53
C ASP A 118 -15.15 11.80 -7.70
N PRO A 119 -14.56 10.70 -8.21
CA PRO A 119 -14.20 9.55 -7.38
C PRO A 119 -12.98 9.84 -6.52
N VAL A 120 -13.03 9.41 -5.26
CA VAL A 120 -11.86 9.48 -4.37
C VAL A 120 -10.83 8.46 -4.80
N LYS A 121 -9.59 8.89 -4.96
CA LYS A 121 -8.46 8.06 -5.35
C LYS A 121 -7.22 8.42 -4.55
N PHE A 122 -6.41 7.40 -4.17
CA PHE A 122 -5.12 7.62 -3.53
C PHE A 122 -4.06 6.64 -4.04
N GLY A 123 -3.28 7.08 -5.02
CA GLY A 123 -2.20 6.32 -5.63
C GLY A 123 -2.66 5.02 -6.31
N ALA A 124 -1.90 3.95 -6.16
CA ALA A 124 -2.24 2.60 -6.58
C ALA A 124 -2.17 1.63 -5.39
N LEU A 125 -2.89 0.50 -5.49
CA LEU A 125 -2.96 -0.50 -4.42
C LEU A 125 -3.35 0.12 -3.07
N SER A 126 -4.40 0.96 -3.07
CA SER A 126 -4.85 1.70 -1.89
C SER A 126 -5.26 0.78 -0.75
N THR A 127 -4.85 1.13 0.47
CA THR A 127 -5.08 0.35 1.69
C THR A 127 -5.80 1.21 2.72
N PRO A 128 -7.13 1.31 2.66
CA PRO A 128 -7.91 2.12 3.59
C PRO A 128 -8.01 1.50 4.97
N CYS A 129 -8.12 2.36 5.97
CA CYS A 129 -8.62 2.09 7.30
C CYS A 129 -9.70 3.14 7.60
N ALA A 130 -10.92 2.71 7.90
CA ALA A 130 -12.00 3.61 8.30
C ALA A 130 -11.88 3.94 9.79
N PHE A 131 -11.81 5.22 10.12
CA PHE A 131 -11.67 5.70 11.50
C PHE A 131 -12.11 7.17 11.61
N ASP A 132 -12.77 7.56 12.69
CA ASP A 132 -13.05 8.97 13.01
C ASP A 132 -11.76 9.63 13.51
N TRP A 133 -10.96 10.14 12.57
CA TRP A 133 -9.62 10.67 12.90
C TRP A 133 -9.67 12.04 13.59
N ASP A 134 -10.59 12.90 13.21
CA ASP A 134 -10.68 14.26 13.74
C ASP A 134 -11.72 14.42 14.86
N GLY A 135 -12.40 13.34 15.26
CA GLY A 135 -13.35 13.30 16.36
C GLY A 135 -14.67 14.02 16.07
N ASP A 136 -15.04 14.15 14.78
CA ASP A 136 -16.27 14.84 14.38
C ASP A 136 -17.51 13.92 14.33
N GLY A 137 -17.35 12.64 14.68
CA GLY A 137 -18.39 11.63 14.71
C GLY A 137 -18.65 10.96 13.35
N LYS A 138 -17.85 11.24 12.35
CA LYS A 138 -17.94 10.61 11.01
C LYS A 138 -16.70 9.77 10.77
N GLN A 139 -16.89 8.63 10.15
CA GLN A 139 -15.74 7.81 9.77
C GLN A 139 -15.03 8.40 8.54
N ASP A 140 -13.76 8.73 8.72
CA ASP A 140 -12.84 9.18 7.68
C ASP A 140 -12.11 7.97 7.05
N ILE A 141 -11.27 8.23 6.06
CA ILE A 141 -10.37 7.24 5.48
C ILE A 141 -8.93 7.65 5.75
N ILE A 142 -8.18 6.78 6.43
CA ILE A 142 -6.73 6.84 6.51
C ILE A 142 -6.21 5.77 5.55
N ALA A 143 -5.42 6.17 4.56
CA ALA A 143 -5.03 5.23 3.50
C ALA A 143 -3.51 5.22 3.26
N GLY A 144 -3.00 4.02 3.02
CA GLY A 144 -1.68 3.78 2.43
C GLY A 144 -1.75 3.53 0.93
N ASN A 145 -0.60 3.47 0.25
CA ASN A 145 -0.49 3.17 -1.18
C ASN A 145 0.83 2.48 -1.54
N SER A 146 0.99 2.13 -2.83
CA SER A 146 2.20 1.49 -3.36
C SER A 146 3.44 2.38 -3.26
N ALA A 147 3.31 3.69 -3.37
CA ALA A 147 4.42 4.65 -3.23
C ALA A 147 4.95 4.78 -1.79
N GLY A 148 4.27 4.16 -0.81
CA GLY A 148 4.65 4.21 0.60
C GLY A 148 4.21 5.49 1.30
N GLU A 149 3.25 6.18 0.75
CA GLU A 149 2.64 7.37 1.33
C GLU A 149 1.49 6.99 2.26
N ILE A 150 1.10 7.90 3.15
CA ILE A 150 -0.07 7.77 4.02
C ILE A 150 -0.84 9.09 3.97
N ALA A 151 -2.15 8.99 3.72
CA ALA A 151 -3.03 10.16 3.62
C ALA A 151 -4.25 10.06 4.52
N PHE A 152 -4.74 11.22 4.90
CA PHE A 152 -6.03 11.47 5.51
C PHE A 152 -7.02 11.99 4.46
N ILE A 153 -8.17 11.36 4.37
CA ILE A 153 -9.27 11.73 3.48
C ILE A 153 -10.50 11.94 4.34
N ARG A 154 -10.83 13.21 4.58
CA ARG A 154 -11.89 13.61 5.50
C ARG A 154 -13.27 13.34 4.92
N ASN A 155 -14.18 12.84 5.76
CA ASN A 155 -15.59 12.73 5.47
C ASN A 155 -16.30 14.06 5.81
N LEU A 156 -16.67 14.83 4.80
CA LEU A 156 -17.23 16.17 5.00
C LEU A 156 -18.73 16.15 5.38
N SER A 157 -19.49 15.15 4.94
CA SER A 157 -20.95 15.15 5.10
C SER A 157 -21.48 14.04 6.01
N GLY A 158 -20.79 12.90 6.12
CA GLY A 158 -21.33 11.70 6.74
C GLY A 158 -22.45 11.05 5.92
N GLY A 159 -23.10 10.03 6.50
CA GLY A 159 -24.24 9.35 5.91
C GLY A 159 -23.89 8.36 4.79
N GLU A 160 -24.91 7.82 4.12
CA GLU A 160 -24.77 6.74 3.14
C GLU A 160 -23.99 7.10 1.87
N ASN A 161 -24.00 8.40 1.49
CA ASN A 161 -23.32 8.90 0.31
C ASN A 161 -22.41 10.07 0.72
N PRO A 162 -21.30 9.79 1.41
CA PRO A 162 -20.47 10.84 1.96
C PRO A 162 -19.78 11.66 0.86
N VAL A 163 -19.59 12.94 1.12
CA VAL A 163 -18.74 13.83 0.35
C VAL A 163 -17.35 13.80 1.00
N TRP A 164 -16.34 13.52 0.21
CA TRP A 164 -14.96 13.39 0.67
C TRP A 164 -14.13 14.62 0.32
N ASP A 165 -13.22 14.99 1.22
CA ASP A 165 -12.16 15.95 0.91
C ASP A 165 -11.05 15.28 0.06
N ALA A 166 -10.18 16.09 -0.53
CA ALA A 166 -9.02 15.60 -1.23
C ALA A 166 -8.03 14.93 -0.25
N PRO A 167 -7.30 13.88 -0.67
CA PRO A 167 -6.27 13.25 0.16
C PRO A 167 -5.21 14.25 0.62
N ARG A 168 -4.95 14.31 1.92
CA ARG A 168 -3.90 15.13 2.54
C ARG A 168 -2.86 14.25 3.21
N LEU A 169 -1.60 14.41 2.81
CA LEU A 169 -0.51 13.56 3.31
C LEU A 169 -0.18 13.86 4.78
N PHE A 170 0.00 12.81 5.56
CA PHE A 170 0.61 12.91 6.88
C PHE A 170 2.08 13.30 6.78
N THR A 171 2.56 14.04 7.77
CA THR A 171 3.91 14.58 7.78
C THR A 171 4.68 14.25 9.06
N VAL A 172 5.97 14.01 8.90
CA VAL A 172 6.95 13.93 9.99
C VAL A 172 7.98 15.05 9.78
N ASN A 173 8.19 15.87 10.77
CA ASN A 173 9.10 17.04 10.68
C ASN A 173 8.81 17.94 9.46
N GLY A 174 7.52 18.12 9.12
CA GLY A 174 7.07 18.94 7.99
C GLY A 174 7.31 18.34 6.59
N ARG A 175 7.69 17.08 6.50
CA ARG A 175 7.85 16.35 5.24
C ARG A 175 6.81 15.23 5.15
N PRO A 176 6.19 15.00 3.99
CA PRO A 176 5.31 13.86 3.80
C PRO A 176 5.98 12.53 4.17
N ILE A 177 5.21 11.65 4.82
CA ILE A 177 5.66 10.29 5.09
C ILE A 177 5.79 9.57 3.76
N ARG A 178 6.93 8.91 3.56
CA ARG A 178 7.20 8.07 2.42
C ARG A 178 8.13 6.94 2.81
N ILE A 179 7.56 5.76 3.04
CA ILE A 179 8.31 4.54 3.32
C ILE A 179 8.68 3.90 1.98
N GLN A 180 9.97 3.64 1.75
CA GLN A 180 10.43 3.08 0.48
C GLN A 180 11.45 1.97 0.71
N ALA A 181 11.57 1.05 -0.25
CA ALA A 181 12.58 -0.01 -0.24
C ALA A 181 14.02 0.53 -0.31
N GLY A 182 14.23 1.68 -0.95
CA GLY A 182 15.54 2.30 -1.06
C GLY A 182 16.44 1.67 -2.13
N GLU A 183 17.71 2.07 -2.16
CA GLU A 183 18.65 1.72 -3.23
C GLU A 183 18.89 0.21 -3.42
N ASN A 184 18.76 -0.57 -2.36
CA ASN A 184 18.91 -2.03 -2.44
C ASN A 184 17.65 -2.74 -2.94
N GLY A 185 16.57 -1.99 -3.18
CA GLY A 185 15.28 -2.54 -3.61
C GLY A 185 14.58 -3.36 -2.53
N SER A 186 13.62 -4.16 -2.96
CA SER A 186 12.80 -5.01 -2.11
C SER A 186 13.19 -6.49 -2.25
N ILE A 187 12.41 -7.35 -1.60
CA ILE A 187 12.44 -8.80 -1.81
C ILE A 187 12.24 -9.21 -3.29
N GLN A 188 11.62 -8.37 -4.11
CA GLN A 188 11.41 -8.59 -5.55
C GLN A 188 12.58 -8.05 -6.40
N GLY A 189 13.55 -7.39 -5.78
CA GLY A 189 14.76 -6.93 -6.43
C GLY A 189 14.97 -5.42 -6.38
N PRO A 190 16.11 -4.95 -6.92
CA PRO A 190 16.52 -3.55 -6.83
C PRO A 190 15.69 -2.61 -7.70
N ALA A 191 14.90 -3.13 -8.64
CA ALA A 191 13.97 -2.32 -9.43
C ALA A 191 12.87 -1.68 -8.59
N GLU A 192 12.52 -2.28 -7.46
CA GLU A 192 11.45 -1.78 -6.57
C GLU A 192 11.93 -0.75 -5.53
N ARG A 193 12.95 0.01 -5.80
CA ARG A 193 13.57 0.93 -4.80
C ARG A 193 12.63 2.02 -4.29
N LYS A 194 11.64 2.45 -5.08
CA LYS A 194 10.68 3.52 -4.74
C LYS A 194 9.36 3.02 -4.16
N TRP A 195 9.10 1.73 -4.22
CA TRP A 195 7.88 1.16 -3.68
C TRP A 195 7.95 1.00 -2.16
N GLY A 196 6.84 1.21 -1.52
CA GLY A 196 6.72 1.15 -0.07
C GLY A 196 5.60 0.26 0.41
N TYR A 197 4.48 0.22 -0.33
CA TYR A 197 3.33 -0.63 -0.05
C TYR A 197 2.88 -0.55 1.42
N THR A 198 2.56 0.64 1.87
CA THR A 198 2.06 0.85 3.22
C THR A 198 0.69 0.21 3.41
N VAL A 199 0.55 -0.57 4.48
CA VAL A 199 -0.70 -1.15 4.95
C VAL A 199 -0.81 -0.84 6.44
N LEU A 200 -1.97 -0.35 6.90
CA LEU A 200 -2.04 0.26 8.22
C LEU A 200 -3.32 -0.10 8.98
N SER A 201 -3.29 0.16 10.27
CA SER A 201 -4.46 0.34 11.12
C SER A 201 -4.30 1.58 12.00
N VAL A 202 -5.39 2.01 12.61
CA VAL A 202 -5.45 3.19 13.46
C VAL A 202 -5.98 2.78 14.84
N ALA A 203 -5.27 3.16 15.89
CA ALA A 203 -5.68 2.96 17.27
C ALA A 203 -4.90 3.92 18.19
N ASP A 204 -5.42 4.19 19.38
CA ASP A 204 -4.64 4.83 20.45
C ASP A 204 -3.60 3.82 20.94
N TRP A 205 -2.37 3.94 20.40
CA TRP A 205 -1.32 2.94 20.64
C TRP A 205 -0.55 3.17 21.92
N ASP A 206 -0.37 4.39 22.36
CA ASP A 206 0.36 4.71 23.58
C ASP A 206 -0.55 5.06 24.79
N GLY A 207 -1.86 5.14 24.57
CA GLY A 207 -2.85 5.40 25.62
C GLY A 207 -2.97 6.88 25.97
N ASP A 208 -2.61 7.79 25.04
CA ASP A 208 -2.68 9.24 25.26
C ASP A 208 -4.03 9.86 24.84
N GLY A 209 -4.94 9.06 24.29
CA GLY A 209 -6.27 9.44 23.84
C GLY A 209 -6.32 9.98 22.43
N LEU A 210 -5.22 9.96 21.68
CA LEU A 210 -5.16 10.34 20.27
C LEU A 210 -5.00 9.08 19.39
N PRO A 211 -5.58 9.06 18.19
CA PRO A 211 -5.37 7.96 17.26
C PRO A 211 -3.96 8.00 16.65
N ASP A 212 -3.24 6.89 16.74
CA ASP A 212 -1.94 6.67 16.13
C ASP A 212 -2.05 5.80 14.88
N ILE A 213 -1.01 5.77 14.06
CA ILE A 213 -0.94 4.91 12.86
C ILE A 213 0.05 3.78 13.10
N ILE A 214 -0.42 2.54 13.05
CA ILE A 214 0.40 1.32 13.06
C ILE A 214 0.52 0.83 11.62
N VAL A 215 1.75 0.67 11.11
CA VAL A 215 2.00 0.42 9.69
C VAL A 215 2.90 -0.79 9.47
N ASN A 216 2.57 -1.57 8.46
CA ASN A 216 3.45 -2.51 7.78
C ASN A 216 3.77 -1.98 6.37
N SER A 217 4.85 -2.46 5.78
CA SER A 217 5.32 -1.96 4.50
C SER A 217 6.04 -3.04 3.69
N ILE A 218 6.76 -2.62 2.68
CA ILE A 218 7.67 -3.44 1.88
C ILE A 218 8.73 -4.17 2.74
N TRP A 219 9.01 -3.66 3.94
CA TRP A 219 10.03 -4.21 4.83
C TRP A 219 9.55 -5.38 5.69
N GLY A 220 8.23 -5.56 5.87
CA GLY A 220 7.68 -6.52 6.83
C GLY A 220 7.97 -6.15 8.29
N LYS A 221 8.46 -4.96 8.55
CA LYS A 221 8.70 -4.40 9.87
C LYS A 221 7.45 -3.66 10.32
N ILE A 222 6.94 -3.97 11.50
CA ILE A 222 5.82 -3.22 12.07
C ILE A 222 6.38 -2.01 12.80
N GLU A 223 5.92 -0.84 12.38
CA GLU A 223 6.26 0.46 12.96
C GLU A 223 4.98 1.22 13.33
N TRP A 224 5.11 2.23 14.17
CA TRP A 224 4.01 3.12 14.48
C TRP A 224 4.45 4.56 14.49
N PHE A 225 3.51 5.44 14.17
CA PHE A 225 3.68 6.87 14.16
C PHE A 225 2.74 7.48 15.20
N ARG A 226 3.31 8.09 16.23
CA ARG A 226 2.55 8.80 17.24
C ARG A 226 1.92 10.06 16.68
N ASN A 227 0.65 10.27 16.96
CA ASN A 227 -0.07 11.50 16.67
C ASN A 227 0.38 12.61 17.64
N LEU A 228 0.83 13.72 17.10
CA LEU A 228 1.26 14.88 17.90
C LEU A 228 0.11 15.85 18.17
N GLY A 229 -1.11 15.49 17.78
CA GLY A 229 -2.25 16.38 17.87
C GLY A 229 -2.09 17.66 17.02
N GLY A 230 -2.91 18.67 17.32
CA GLY A 230 -2.92 19.96 16.65
C GLY A 230 -4.13 20.12 15.73
N LYS A 231 -4.31 21.36 15.22
CA LYS A 231 -5.52 21.78 14.50
C LYS A 231 -5.89 20.93 13.28
N ASP A 232 -4.89 20.35 12.61
CA ASP A 232 -5.10 19.57 11.40
C ASP A 232 -4.86 18.07 11.59
N GLY A 233 -4.36 17.62 12.78
CA GLY A 233 -4.10 16.21 13.11
C GLY A 233 -3.11 15.47 12.17
N LEU A 234 -2.44 16.19 11.25
CA LEU A 234 -1.63 15.56 10.20
C LEU A 234 -0.14 15.47 10.52
N ARG A 235 0.27 15.92 11.72
CA ARG A 235 1.67 15.87 12.15
C ARG A 235 1.89 14.68 13.06
N LEU A 236 2.80 13.82 12.66
CA LEU A 236 3.17 12.64 13.41
C LEU A 236 4.61 12.74 13.90
N ALA A 237 4.93 12.02 14.96
CA ALA A 237 6.30 11.79 15.40
C ALA A 237 7.03 10.86 14.40
N PRO A 238 8.37 10.83 14.40
CA PRO A 238 9.12 9.83 13.64
C PRO A 238 8.68 8.40 13.99
N ALA A 239 8.70 7.52 12.98
CA ALA A 239 8.35 6.12 13.15
C ALA A 239 9.16 5.46 14.28
N GLN A 240 8.51 4.63 15.05
CA GLN A 240 9.11 3.80 16.07
C GLN A 240 8.76 2.34 15.81
N PRO A 241 9.69 1.38 16.06
CA PRO A 241 9.37 -0.03 15.92
C PRO A 241 8.35 -0.46 16.98
N VAL A 242 7.39 -1.28 16.57
CA VAL A 242 6.56 -2.04 17.50
C VAL A 242 7.44 -3.08 18.17
N ARG A 243 7.43 -3.10 19.52
CA ARG A 243 8.32 -3.93 20.32
C ARG A 243 7.60 -5.10 20.96
N VAL A 244 8.27 -6.25 20.92
CA VAL A 244 7.84 -7.51 21.52
C VAL A 244 8.89 -7.97 22.54
N ALA A 245 8.45 -8.49 23.66
CA ALA A 245 9.31 -9.06 24.72
C ALA A 245 9.78 -10.47 24.33
N TRP A 246 10.64 -10.55 23.29
CA TRP A 246 11.21 -11.82 22.85
C TRP A 246 12.17 -12.44 23.89
N GLU A 247 12.07 -13.74 24.07
CA GLU A 247 13.11 -14.52 24.74
C GLU A 247 14.18 -14.92 23.69
N GLY A 248 15.23 -14.08 23.54
CA GLY A 248 16.29 -14.29 22.56
C GLY A 248 16.17 -13.42 21.31
N GLU A 249 16.62 -13.93 20.15
CA GLU A 249 16.57 -13.21 18.89
C GLU A 249 15.14 -13.08 18.38
N ALA A 250 14.80 -11.90 17.82
CA ALA A 250 13.53 -11.66 17.20
C ALA A 250 13.34 -12.57 15.98
N PRO A 251 12.24 -13.34 15.88
CA PRO A 251 11.94 -14.14 14.70
C PRO A 251 11.77 -13.25 13.48
N LYS A 252 12.13 -13.76 12.30
CA LYS A 252 11.91 -13.09 11.03
C LYS A 252 11.58 -14.09 9.93
N PRO A 253 10.92 -13.69 8.85
CA PRO A 253 10.70 -14.53 7.68
C PRO A 253 12.05 -15.03 7.10
N ALA A 254 12.08 -16.26 6.61
CA ALA A 254 13.28 -16.89 6.06
C ALA A 254 13.88 -16.12 4.86
N TRP A 255 13.06 -15.39 4.11
CA TRP A 255 13.47 -14.58 2.97
C TRP A 255 14.06 -13.21 3.34
N ASN A 256 13.93 -12.79 4.61
CA ASN A 256 14.36 -11.46 5.02
C ASN A 256 15.88 -11.39 5.19
N TRP A 257 16.55 -10.54 4.39
CA TRP A 257 18.01 -10.40 4.36
C TRP A 257 18.59 -9.45 5.41
N TRP A 258 17.78 -8.56 5.98
CA TRP A 258 18.24 -7.61 6.98
C TRP A 258 18.11 -8.17 8.41
N THR A 259 18.89 -7.63 9.34
CA THR A 259 18.88 -8.05 10.75
C THR A 259 17.98 -7.12 11.54
N PRO A 260 16.91 -7.61 12.19
CA PRO A 260 16.07 -6.80 13.06
C PRO A 260 16.84 -6.26 14.27
N GLU A 261 16.50 -5.05 14.71
CA GLU A 261 16.90 -4.58 16.02
C GLU A 261 16.28 -5.46 17.12
N PRO A 262 16.94 -5.61 18.28
CA PRO A 262 16.36 -6.37 19.40
C PRO A 262 14.98 -5.87 19.78
N GLY A 263 14.04 -6.78 20.00
CA GLY A 263 12.66 -6.47 20.36
C GLY A 263 11.75 -6.04 19.20
N THR A 264 12.25 -5.83 17.98
CA THR A 264 11.43 -5.42 16.84
C THR A 264 10.51 -6.55 16.38
N LEU A 265 9.26 -6.24 16.04
CA LEU A 265 8.34 -7.17 15.37
C LEU A 265 8.57 -7.13 13.86
N VAL A 266 8.99 -8.28 13.32
CA VAL A 266 9.15 -8.50 11.87
C VAL A 266 8.26 -9.66 11.44
N THR A 267 7.47 -9.41 10.41
CA THR A 267 6.44 -10.33 9.93
C THR A 267 6.47 -10.44 8.41
N GLN A 268 5.42 -11.00 7.83
CA GLN A 268 5.21 -10.97 6.38
C GLN A 268 5.02 -9.53 5.90
N TRP A 269 5.61 -9.19 4.77
CA TRP A 269 5.53 -7.85 4.20
C TRP A 269 4.15 -7.54 3.63
N ARG A 270 3.73 -6.25 3.63
CA ARG A 270 2.45 -5.80 3.05
C ARG A 270 1.22 -6.49 3.66
N THR A 271 1.25 -6.85 4.94
CA THR A 271 0.11 -7.44 5.65
C THR A 271 -0.49 -6.44 6.61
N THR A 272 -1.82 -6.47 6.81
CA THR A 272 -2.48 -5.56 7.76
C THR A 272 -2.06 -5.88 9.19
N PRO A 273 -1.52 -4.91 9.93
CA PRO A 273 -1.31 -5.03 11.37
C PRO A 273 -2.59 -4.58 12.10
N VAL A 274 -3.53 -5.47 12.36
CA VAL A 274 -4.80 -5.10 13.00
C VAL A 274 -4.56 -4.79 14.48
N ALA A 275 -4.72 -3.52 14.86
CA ALA A 275 -4.59 -3.05 16.22
C ALA A 275 -5.98 -2.86 16.85
N MET A 276 -6.27 -3.61 17.92
CA MET A 276 -7.54 -3.57 18.65
C MET A 276 -7.37 -4.20 20.04
N ASP A 277 -8.20 -3.81 20.99
CA ASP A 277 -8.31 -4.50 22.28
C ASP A 277 -9.07 -5.81 22.08
N TRP A 278 -8.31 -6.89 21.86
CA TRP A 278 -8.87 -8.21 21.54
C TRP A 278 -9.40 -8.94 22.77
N ASN A 279 -8.72 -8.78 23.91
CA ASN A 279 -9.05 -9.52 25.14
C ASN A 279 -9.95 -8.73 26.09
N GLY A 280 -10.25 -7.44 25.79
CA GLY A 280 -11.10 -6.56 26.62
C GLY A 280 -10.42 -6.04 27.86
N ASP A 281 -9.08 -5.96 27.92
CA ASP A 281 -8.33 -5.50 29.08
C ASP A 281 -8.03 -3.99 29.07
N GLY A 282 -8.45 -3.30 28.00
CA GLY A 282 -8.26 -1.86 27.82
C GLY A 282 -6.90 -1.49 27.19
N LEU A 283 -6.09 -2.44 26.77
CA LEU A 283 -4.86 -2.21 26.04
C LEU A 283 -5.04 -2.61 24.57
N THR A 284 -4.43 -1.83 23.68
CA THR A 284 -4.49 -2.15 22.25
C THR A 284 -3.52 -3.28 21.92
N ASP A 285 -4.05 -4.46 21.62
CA ASP A 285 -3.32 -5.62 21.14
C ASP A 285 -2.99 -5.53 19.65
N LEU A 286 -2.26 -6.52 19.12
CA LEU A 286 -1.97 -6.61 17.69
C LEU A 286 -2.29 -8.01 17.15
N ILE A 287 -3.03 -8.07 16.04
CA ILE A 287 -3.24 -9.30 15.28
C ILE A 287 -2.62 -9.11 13.89
N VAL A 288 -1.66 -9.96 13.54
CA VAL A 288 -0.93 -9.89 12.28
C VAL A 288 -0.42 -11.28 11.91
N LEU A 289 -0.04 -11.49 10.65
CA LEU A 289 0.64 -12.74 10.28
C LEU A 289 2.03 -12.80 10.91
N ASP A 290 2.37 -13.93 11.50
CA ASP A 290 3.71 -14.18 12.00
C ASP A 290 4.73 -14.40 10.86
N GLN A 291 5.99 -14.65 11.20
CA GLN A 291 7.08 -14.85 10.24
C GLN A 291 6.88 -16.04 9.29
N GLU A 292 6.00 -16.99 9.64
CA GLU A 292 5.68 -18.17 8.83
C GLU A 292 4.35 -18.04 8.07
N GLY A 293 3.63 -16.91 8.26
CA GLY A 293 2.38 -16.62 7.58
C GLY A 293 1.11 -17.14 8.29
N TYR A 294 1.22 -17.58 9.53
CA TYR A 294 0.07 -17.89 10.37
C TYR A 294 -0.51 -16.62 10.98
N LEU A 295 -1.82 -16.57 11.12
CA LEU A 295 -2.49 -15.52 11.86
C LEU A 295 -2.15 -15.67 13.35
N ALA A 296 -1.59 -14.61 13.95
CA ALA A 296 -1.09 -14.63 15.31
C ALA A 296 -1.56 -13.43 16.12
N TYR A 297 -1.84 -13.66 17.37
CA TYR A 297 -2.26 -12.69 18.37
C TYR A 297 -1.08 -12.31 19.25
N TYR A 298 -0.80 -11.01 19.37
CA TYR A 298 0.23 -10.41 20.20
C TYR A 298 -0.44 -9.56 21.27
N GLU A 299 -0.52 -10.11 22.49
CA GLU A 299 -1.14 -9.47 23.64
C GLU A 299 -0.31 -8.29 24.13
N ARG A 300 -0.94 -7.13 24.30
CA ARG A 300 -0.31 -5.95 24.89
C ARG A 300 -0.25 -6.08 26.41
N PHE A 301 0.85 -5.66 27.00
CA PHE A 301 0.97 -5.62 28.43
C PHE A 301 1.84 -4.44 28.91
N ARG A 302 1.68 -4.07 30.18
CA ARG A 302 2.51 -3.04 30.80
C ARG A 302 3.56 -3.70 31.69
N THR A 303 4.83 -3.34 31.46
CA THR A 303 5.93 -3.82 32.30
C THR A 303 5.85 -3.19 33.72
N PRO A 304 6.58 -3.73 34.72
CA PRO A 304 6.66 -3.09 36.04
C PRO A 304 7.18 -1.64 36.00
N GLU A 305 8.00 -1.31 35.02
CA GLU A 305 8.54 0.04 34.78
C GLU A 305 7.55 0.97 34.06
N GLY A 306 6.39 0.44 33.64
CA GLY A 306 5.33 1.17 32.98
C GLY A 306 5.43 1.21 31.44
N GLU A 307 6.41 0.52 30.82
CA GLU A 307 6.54 0.44 29.37
C GLU A 307 5.45 -0.48 28.77
N LEU A 308 4.92 -0.08 27.62
CA LEU A 308 3.96 -0.88 26.86
C LEU A 308 4.69 -1.75 25.82
N LEU A 309 4.65 -3.06 26.01
CA LEU A 309 5.22 -4.05 25.10
C LEU A 309 4.18 -5.07 24.65
N LEU A 310 4.47 -5.80 23.57
CA LEU A 310 3.73 -6.98 23.18
C LEU A 310 4.39 -8.24 23.76
N ARG A 311 3.58 -9.24 24.10
CA ARG A 311 4.07 -10.61 24.34
C ARG A 311 4.40 -11.27 23.01
N PRO A 312 5.27 -12.31 22.98
CA PRO A 312 5.44 -13.15 21.80
C PRO A 312 4.11 -13.66 21.23
N GLY A 313 3.99 -13.62 19.91
CA GLY A 313 2.75 -13.99 19.22
C GLY A 313 2.30 -15.43 19.49
N ARG A 314 1.00 -15.62 19.69
CA ARG A 314 0.34 -16.91 19.86
C ARG A 314 -0.56 -17.20 18.67
N ARG A 315 -0.51 -18.41 18.13
CA ARG A 315 -1.39 -18.88 17.06
C ARG A 315 -2.67 -19.42 17.68
N ILE A 316 -3.66 -18.57 17.87
CA ILE A 316 -4.92 -18.90 18.51
C ILE A 316 -6.10 -19.04 17.52
N PHE A 317 -5.85 -18.84 16.24
CA PHE A 317 -6.85 -18.85 15.19
C PHE A 317 -6.78 -20.15 14.39
N HIS A 318 -7.92 -20.80 14.24
CA HIS A 318 -8.05 -22.08 13.56
C HIS A 318 -9.04 -22.00 12.40
N GLY A 319 -8.77 -22.71 11.31
CA GLY A 319 -9.75 -22.97 10.26
C GLY A 319 -10.40 -24.34 10.47
N THR A 320 -11.71 -24.43 10.30
CA THR A 320 -12.47 -25.71 10.42
C THR A 320 -12.55 -26.45 9.08
N ASN A 321 -12.60 -25.72 7.99
CA ASN A 321 -12.68 -26.23 6.62
C ASN A 321 -11.65 -25.59 5.67
N CYS A 322 -10.79 -24.72 6.19
CA CYS A 322 -9.69 -24.08 5.48
C CYS A 322 -8.63 -23.63 6.49
N SER A 323 -7.60 -24.40 6.68
CA SER A 323 -6.46 -24.01 7.51
C SER A 323 -5.34 -23.32 6.72
N LEU A 324 -5.29 -23.52 5.41
CA LEU A 324 -4.37 -22.85 4.49
C LEU A 324 -5.15 -22.12 3.40
N TYR A 325 -5.10 -20.80 3.42
CA TYR A 325 -5.71 -19.94 2.40
C TYR A 325 -4.67 -19.36 1.45
N ASN A 326 -4.86 -19.62 0.16
CA ASN A 326 -4.01 -19.06 -0.90
C ASN A 326 -4.86 -18.25 -1.87
N SER A 327 -4.71 -16.92 -1.86
CA SER A 327 -5.50 -16.03 -2.72
C SER A 327 -5.25 -16.18 -4.22
N ARG A 328 -4.09 -16.72 -4.64
CA ARG A 328 -3.79 -16.92 -6.07
C ARG A 328 -4.59 -18.06 -6.69
N SER A 329 -4.82 -19.11 -5.93
CA SER A 329 -5.57 -20.26 -6.43
C SER A 329 -7.07 -20.15 -6.17
N GLY A 330 -7.51 -19.23 -5.31
CA GLY A 330 -8.89 -19.22 -4.81
C GLY A 330 -9.26 -20.50 -4.08
N VAL A 331 -8.28 -21.35 -3.79
CA VAL A 331 -8.47 -22.65 -3.17
C VAL A 331 -8.18 -22.52 -1.69
N ALA A 332 -9.22 -22.63 -0.92
CA ALA A 332 -9.15 -23.02 0.46
C ALA A 332 -8.75 -24.50 0.51
N ASP A 333 -7.68 -24.83 1.20
CA ASP A 333 -7.39 -26.22 1.54
C ASP A 333 -8.48 -26.70 2.50
N ALA A 334 -9.21 -27.73 2.12
CA ALA A 334 -10.33 -28.30 2.90
C ALA A 334 -9.83 -29.04 4.15
N SER A 335 -8.92 -28.44 4.93
CA SER A 335 -8.33 -29.02 6.13
C SER A 335 -8.66 -28.20 7.38
N GLU A 336 -8.73 -28.88 8.51
CA GLU A 336 -8.80 -28.26 9.83
C GLU A 336 -7.39 -28.05 10.41
N GLY A 337 -7.16 -26.94 11.07
CA GLY A 337 -5.88 -26.63 11.72
C GLY A 337 -5.66 -25.17 12.00
N LEU A 338 -4.45 -24.83 12.47
CA LEU A 338 -4.06 -23.44 12.66
C LEU A 338 -4.15 -22.65 11.33
N LEU A 339 -4.78 -21.49 11.39
CA LEU A 339 -5.08 -20.70 10.22
C LEU A 339 -3.82 -20.02 9.67
N ARG A 340 -3.39 -20.45 8.50
CA ARG A 340 -2.27 -19.91 7.75
C ARG A 340 -2.79 -19.20 6.51
N LEU A 341 -2.59 -17.87 6.45
CA LEU A 341 -3.07 -17.04 5.36
C LEU A 341 -2.00 -16.74 4.30
N ASN A 342 -0.79 -17.25 4.51
CA ASN A 342 0.32 -17.07 3.58
C ASN A 342 1.30 -18.24 3.73
N ASP A 343 1.88 -18.70 2.61
CA ASP A 343 2.81 -19.85 2.62
C ASP A 343 4.24 -19.52 3.10
N GLY A 344 4.54 -18.25 3.36
CA GLY A 344 5.85 -17.81 3.85
C GLY A 344 6.97 -17.80 2.81
N ILE A 345 6.69 -18.08 1.53
CA ILE A 345 7.69 -18.09 0.47
C ILE A 345 7.96 -16.66 -0.02
N GLY A 346 9.24 -16.27 -0.08
CA GLY A 346 9.68 -14.98 -0.59
C GLY A 346 9.15 -14.68 -1.99
N GLY A 347 8.69 -13.44 -2.22
CA GLY A 347 8.06 -13.00 -3.47
C GLY A 347 6.59 -13.45 -3.64
N GLN A 348 6.19 -14.51 -2.97
CA GLN A 348 4.80 -14.96 -2.89
C GLN A 348 4.18 -14.69 -1.52
N SER A 349 5.00 -14.50 -0.51
CA SER A 349 4.60 -14.11 0.85
C SER A 349 4.15 -12.64 0.89
N GLY A 350 3.40 -12.31 1.93
CA GLY A 350 2.86 -10.97 2.09
C GLY A 350 1.58 -10.74 1.31
N ARG A 351 1.24 -9.46 1.12
CA ARG A 351 0.04 -8.99 0.39
C ARG A 351 -1.28 -9.37 1.05
N ARG A 352 -1.26 -9.88 2.28
CA ARG A 352 -2.48 -10.28 2.97
C ARG A 352 -3.06 -9.09 3.74
N LYS A 353 -4.28 -8.69 3.39
CA LYS A 353 -5.03 -7.65 4.09
C LYS A 353 -6.21 -8.28 4.77
N ILE A 354 -6.36 -7.96 6.03
CA ILE A 354 -7.37 -8.55 6.90
C ILE A 354 -8.07 -7.46 7.71
N CYS A 355 -9.31 -7.72 8.08
CA CYS A 355 -10.01 -6.97 9.12
C CYS A 355 -10.98 -7.90 9.86
N PHE A 356 -11.45 -7.43 11.02
CA PHE A 356 -12.42 -8.15 11.83
C PHE A 356 -13.70 -7.33 11.96
N THR A 357 -14.85 -8.00 11.86
CA THR A 357 -16.16 -7.38 12.07
C THR A 357 -17.21 -8.48 12.29
N ASP A 358 -18.26 -8.20 13.02
CA ASP A 358 -19.42 -9.08 13.13
C ASP A 358 -20.25 -9.00 11.84
N TRP A 359 -19.84 -9.81 10.83
CA TRP A 359 -20.39 -9.71 9.48
C TRP A 359 -21.80 -10.27 9.36
N ASP A 360 -22.13 -11.34 10.10
CA ASP A 360 -23.48 -11.92 10.09
C ASP A 360 -24.39 -11.47 11.24
N GLY A 361 -23.86 -10.65 12.16
CA GLY A 361 -24.63 -10.07 13.26
C GLY A 361 -24.93 -11.05 14.39
N ASP A 362 -24.07 -12.06 14.59
CA ASP A 362 -24.23 -13.06 15.66
C ASP A 362 -23.51 -12.68 16.96
N GLY A 363 -22.82 -11.53 16.99
CA GLY A 363 -22.12 -10.96 18.14
C GLY A 363 -20.66 -11.40 18.26
N ARG A 364 -20.14 -12.21 17.33
CA ARG A 364 -18.73 -12.62 17.28
C ARG A 364 -18.01 -11.94 16.15
N LEU A 365 -16.72 -11.71 16.32
CA LEU A 365 -15.90 -11.11 15.28
C LEU A 365 -15.52 -12.15 14.22
N ASP A 366 -16.04 -11.97 13.02
CA ASP A 366 -15.64 -12.68 11.83
C ASP A 366 -14.33 -12.11 11.28
N LEU A 367 -13.63 -12.89 10.48
CA LEU A 367 -12.42 -12.49 9.77
C LEU A 367 -12.74 -12.28 8.28
N ILE A 368 -12.46 -11.07 7.80
CA ILE A 368 -12.50 -10.74 6.37
C ILE A 368 -11.08 -10.70 5.84
N VAL A 369 -10.85 -11.40 4.74
CA VAL A 369 -9.52 -11.52 4.12
C VAL A 369 -9.57 -11.02 2.68
N ASP A 370 -8.51 -10.42 2.22
CA ASP A 370 -8.37 -9.93 0.85
C ASP A 370 -8.45 -11.06 -0.20
N SER A 371 -9.02 -10.73 -1.33
CA SER A 371 -9.06 -11.55 -2.54
C SER A 371 -9.10 -10.61 -3.76
N GLN A 372 -9.59 -11.06 -4.92
CA GLN A 372 -9.99 -10.15 -5.99
C GLN A 372 -11.18 -9.25 -5.62
N ASN A 373 -11.78 -9.51 -4.47
CA ASN A 373 -12.82 -8.74 -3.81
C ASN A 373 -12.57 -8.77 -2.30
N ALA A 374 -13.28 -9.63 -1.56
CA ALA A 374 -13.01 -10.02 -0.19
C ALA A 374 -13.61 -11.40 0.06
N CYS A 375 -13.06 -12.18 0.95
CA CYS A 375 -13.63 -13.43 1.38
C CYS A 375 -13.90 -13.42 2.88
N TRP A 376 -14.85 -14.25 3.30
CA TRP A 376 -15.38 -14.30 4.64
C TRP A 376 -15.05 -15.62 5.32
N PHE A 377 -14.48 -15.51 6.52
CA PHE A 377 -14.25 -16.58 7.46
C PHE A 377 -15.14 -16.33 8.68
N ARG A 378 -16.21 -17.09 8.80
CA ARG A 378 -17.18 -16.96 9.86
C ARG A 378 -16.63 -17.50 11.18
N ASN A 379 -16.74 -16.75 12.27
CA ASN A 379 -16.41 -17.22 13.61
C ASN A 379 -17.49 -18.18 14.13
N VAL A 380 -17.17 -19.47 14.14
CA VAL A 380 -18.14 -20.51 14.52
C VAL A 380 -17.98 -20.97 15.96
N ARG A 381 -16.83 -20.68 16.60
CA ARG A 381 -16.58 -21.09 17.97
C ARG A 381 -15.46 -20.28 18.60
N GLU A 382 -15.63 -19.92 19.87
CA GLU A 382 -14.61 -19.40 20.75
C GLU A 382 -14.54 -20.26 22.01
N GLU A 383 -13.36 -20.75 22.35
CA GLU A 383 -13.16 -21.60 23.53
C GLU A 383 -11.74 -21.39 24.11
N ARG A 384 -11.65 -21.05 25.41
CA ARG A 384 -10.39 -20.90 26.16
C ARG A 384 -9.39 -19.93 25.53
N GLY A 385 -9.91 -18.88 24.88
CA GLY A 385 -9.11 -17.86 24.21
C GLY A 385 -8.61 -18.26 22.82
N GLU A 386 -9.10 -19.37 22.28
CA GLU A 386 -8.90 -19.78 20.90
C GLU A 386 -10.16 -19.59 20.07
N VAL A 387 -10.01 -19.36 18.75
CA VAL A 387 -11.09 -19.01 17.83
C VAL A 387 -11.06 -19.91 16.60
N TRP A 388 -12.24 -20.42 16.20
CA TRP A 388 -12.40 -21.28 15.02
C TRP A 388 -13.23 -20.58 13.96
N TYR A 389 -12.67 -20.52 12.77
CA TYR A 389 -13.27 -19.91 11.60
C TYR A 389 -13.68 -20.96 10.56
N GLU A 390 -14.85 -20.77 9.97
CA GLU A 390 -15.31 -21.51 8.79
C GLU A 390 -15.21 -20.62 7.55
N TYR A 391 -14.50 -21.08 6.53
CA TYR A 391 -14.40 -20.37 5.26
C TYR A 391 -15.72 -20.44 4.49
N MET A 392 -16.31 -19.30 4.22
CA MET A 392 -17.63 -19.15 3.58
C MET A 392 -17.53 -18.75 2.10
N GLY A 393 -16.32 -18.51 1.57
CA GLY A 393 -16.13 -18.04 0.20
C GLY A 393 -16.07 -16.53 0.06
N ASN A 394 -16.17 -16.06 -1.19
CA ASN A 394 -16.17 -14.63 -1.48
C ASN A 394 -17.47 -13.96 -1.01
N VAL A 395 -17.34 -12.71 -0.51
CA VAL A 395 -18.52 -11.91 -0.12
C VAL A 395 -19.30 -11.38 -1.33
N SER A 396 -18.69 -11.40 -2.53
CA SER A 396 -19.31 -11.00 -3.80
C SER A 396 -18.59 -11.67 -4.98
N GLU A 397 -19.33 -11.93 -6.04
CA GLU A 397 -18.80 -12.44 -7.32
C GLU A 397 -18.07 -11.36 -8.15
N ARG A 398 -18.16 -10.09 -7.75
CA ARG A 398 -17.54 -8.98 -8.49
C ARG A 398 -16.03 -8.98 -8.30
N ILE A 399 -15.30 -8.96 -9.41
CA ILE A 399 -13.84 -8.79 -9.43
C ILE A 399 -13.52 -7.30 -9.46
N LEU A 400 -12.81 -6.80 -8.44
CA LEU A 400 -12.41 -5.40 -8.30
C LEU A 400 -10.93 -5.17 -8.56
N ALA A 401 -10.10 -6.22 -8.49
CA ALA A 401 -8.66 -6.08 -8.66
C ALA A 401 -8.07 -7.31 -9.37
N GLY A 402 -7.02 -7.10 -10.16
CA GLY A 402 -6.19 -8.17 -10.72
C GLY A 402 -5.25 -8.78 -9.68
N HIS A 403 -4.80 -7.98 -8.70
CA HIS A 403 -4.02 -8.44 -7.54
C HIS A 403 -4.95 -8.74 -6.37
N THR A 404 -4.94 -7.91 -5.35
CA THR A 404 -5.80 -8.06 -4.18
C THR A 404 -6.33 -6.70 -3.73
N THR A 405 -7.52 -6.70 -3.17
CA THR A 405 -8.10 -5.52 -2.53
C THR A 405 -7.54 -5.33 -1.10
N CYS A 406 -7.99 -4.27 -0.42
CA CYS A 406 -7.76 -4.09 1.01
C CYS A 406 -9.10 -3.77 1.69
N PRO A 407 -9.72 -4.75 2.39
CA PRO A 407 -10.96 -4.53 3.09
C PRO A 407 -10.75 -3.81 4.43
N THR A 408 -11.67 -2.89 4.74
CA THR A 408 -11.84 -2.34 6.10
C THR A 408 -13.33 -2.26 6.42
N PRO A 409 -13.77 -2.59 7.65
CA PRO A 409 -15.17 -2.44 8.02
C PRO A 409 -15.50 -0.95 8.18
N ILE A 410 -16.72 -0.59 7.80
CA ILE A 410 -17.22 0.77 7.93
C ILE A 410 -18.72 0.74 8.23
N ASP A 411 -19.16 1.59 9.13
CA ASP A 411 -20.58 1.80 9.43
C ASP A 411 -21.04 3.14 8.84
N TRP A 412 -21.49 3.12 7.59
CA TRP A 412 -21.96 4.32 6.89
C TRP A 412 -23.21 4.96 7.50
N ARG A 413 -24.04 4.15 8.13
CA ARG A 413 -25.37 4.55 8.57
C ARG A 413 -25.42 4.90 10.05
N GLY A 414 -24.40 4.50 10.81
CA GLY A 414 -24.42 4.60 12.25
C GLY A 414 -25.45 3.65 12.92
N ASP A 415 -25.81 2.55 12.21
CA ASP A 415 -26.81 1.58 12.68
C ASP A 415 -26.18 0.28 13.17
N SER A 416 -24.86 0.26 13.33
CA SER A 416 -24.03 -0.90 13.69
C SER A 416 -24.12 -2.06 12.69
N THR A 417 -24.50 -1.78 11.44
CA THR A 417 -24.44 -2.76 10.35
C THR A 417 -23.13 -2.56 9.59
N PRO A 418 -22.14 -3.46 9.75
CA PRO A 418 -20.88 -3.30 9.06
C PRO A 418 -21.06 -3.52 7.56
N GLU A 419 -20.50 -2.62 6.78
CA GLU A 419 -20.25 -2.77 5.35
C GLU A 419 -18.73 -2.82 5.14
N LEU A 420 -18.25 -3.04 3.92
CA LEU A 420 -16.83 -2.96 3.61
C LEU A 420 -16.53 -1.76 2.72
N LEU A 421 -15.47 -1.07 3.07
CA LEU A 421 -14.74 -0.18 2.18
C LEU A 421 -13.54 -0.95 1.66
N LEU A 422 -13.44 -1.07 0.34
CA LEU A 422 -12.38 -1.81 -0.34
C LEU A 422 -11.48 -0.86 -1.09
N GLY A 423 -10.21 -0.80 -0.73
CA GLY A 423 -9.18 -0.21 -1.57
C GLY A 423 -8.78 -1.18 -2.68
N ALA A 424 -8.59 -0.69 -3.89
CA ALA A 424 -8.27 -1.51 -5.05
C ALA A 424 -6.95 -1.11 -5.71
N GLU A 425 -6.53 -1.91 -6.70
CA GLU A 425 -5.28 -1.72 -7.43
C GLU A 425 -5.23 -0.40 -8.20
N ASP A 426 -6.37 0.04 -8.72
CA ASP A 426 -6.53 1.31 -9.43
C ASP A 426 -6.50 2.55 -8.52
N GLY A 427 -6.34 2.34 -7.21
CA GLY A 427 -6.28 3.40 -6.21
C GLY A 427 -7.64 3.95 -5.76
N HIS A 428 -8.74 3.47 -6.33
CA HIS A 428 -10.09 3.87 -5.90
C HIS A 428 -10.55 3.08 -4.68
N PHE A 429 -11.58 3.65 -4.02
CA PHE A 429 -12.27 3.04 -2.89
C PHE A 429 -13.66 2.62 -3.31
N TYR A 430 -14.01 1.37 -3.02
CA TYR A 430 -15.29 0.77 -3.40
C TYR A 430 -16.09 0.40 -2.16
N ARG A 431 -17.36 0.78 -2.15
CA ARG A 431 -18.31 0.37 -1.12
C ARG A 431 -18.89 -1.00 -1.45
N MET A 432 -18.93 -1.88 -0.47
CA MET A 432 -19.62 -3.15 -0.55
C MET A 432 -20.62 -3.28 0.58
N ALA A 433 -21.90 -3.30 0.21
CA ALA A 433 -23.00 -3.47 1.15
C ALA A 433 -23.01 -4.90 1.72
N ASN A 434 -23.35 -5.01 3.00
CA ASN A 434 -23.55 -6.29 3.66
C ASN A 434 -24.91 -6.89 3.28
N GLN A 435 -24.89 -7.93 2.45
CA GLN A 435 -26.10 -8.62 2.00
C GLN A 435 -26.65 -9.63 3.03
N GLN A 436 -25.86 -10.06 4.00
CA GLN A 436 -26.26 -11.08 4.99
C GLN A 436 -27.33 -10.56 5.97
N LYS A 437 -27.30 -9.26 6.30
CA LYS A 437 -28.33 -8.65 7.17
C LYS A 437 -29.60 -8.20 6.42
N GLN A 438 -29.58 -8.09 5.10
CA GLN A 438 -30.78 -7.74 4.31
C GLN A 438 -31.72 -8.95 4.14
N ALA A 439 -31.26 -10.15 4.44
CA ALA A 439 -32.02 -11.40 4.30
C ALA A 439 -32.72 -11.86 5.58
N ARG A 440 -32.64 -11.12 6.68
CA ARG A 440 -33.36 -11.32 7.94
C ARG A 440 -34.32 -10.17 8.18
#